data_0d6de5babb7cc4551f3c6f6bac80e1aa
#
_entry.id   0d6de5babb7cc4551f3c6f6bac80e1aa
#
_cell.length_a   1.000
_cell.length_b   1.000
_cell.length_c   1.000
_cell.angle_alpha   90.00
_cell.angle_beta   90.00
_cell.angle_gamma   90.00
#
_symmetry.space_group_name_H-M   'P 1'
#
loop_
_entity.id
_entity.type
_entity.pdbx_description
1 polymer ?
#
loop_
_entity_poly.entity_id
_entity_poly.type
_entity_poly.pdbx_seq_one_letter_code
_entity_poly.pdbx_strand_id
1 'polypeptide(L)'
;MKIQTGRGTIPLITLIAIWSISALTSLPGLAVSPILGDLTKIFPKATDLDIQMLTSLPSLLIIPFILLGGKLTEKVDYVRVLKVGLWLFAASGVLYLISNRMWQLIVVSALLGIGSGLIIPLSTGLVSRYFVGTYRVKQFGLSSAITN
;
A
#
# COMPACT_ATOMS: atom_id res chain seq x y z
N MET A 1 0.33 -22.19 16.44
CA MET A 1 1.77 -22.07 16.31
C MET A 1 2.18 -20.69 16.78
N LYS A 2 3.16 -20.58 17.70
CA LYS A 2 3.64 -19.28 18.24
C LYS A 2 5.05 -19.02 17.69
N ILE A 3 5.32 -17.78 17.31
CA ILE A 3 6.59 -17.39 16.70
C ILE A 3 7.35 -16.46 17.63
N GLN A 4 8.64 -16.70 17.79
CA GLN A 4 9.50 -15.88 18.63
C GLN A 4 9.84 -14.54 17.95
N THR A 5 9.73 -13.46 18.73
CA THR A 5 9.93 -12.08 18.26
C THR A 5 11.20 -11.42 18.82
N GLY A 6 11.88 -12.09 19.75
CA GLY A 6 12.99 -11.54 20.54
C GLY A 6 12.54 -10.76 21.80
N ARG A 7 11.23 -10.45 21.93
CA ARG A 7 10.59 -9.90 23.17
C ARG A 7 9.48 -10.78 23.72
N GLY A 8 9.14 -11.86 23.03
CA GLY A 8 8.05 -12.75 23.39
C GLY A 8 7.61 -13.60 22.21
N THR A 9 6.40 -14.12 22.27
CA THR A 9 5.82 -14.93 21.20
C THR A 9 4.53 -14.30 20.69
N ILE A 10 4.37 -14.26 19.36
CA ILE A 10 3.13 -13.83 18.69
C ILE A 10 2.46 -15.01 18.01
N PRO A 11 1.12 -15.01 17.87
CA PRO A 11 0.44 -16.01 17.08
C PRO A 11 0.80 -15.89 15.58
N LEU A 12 0.82 -17.02 14.89
CA LEU A 12 1.12 -17.08 13.45
C LEU A 12 0.22 -16.16 12.62
N ILE A 13 -1.04 -16.01 13.03
CA ILE A 13 -2.02 -15.15 12.34
C ILE A 13 -1.59 -13.68 12.31
N THR A 14 -0.95 -13.20 13.36
CA THR A 14 -0.41 -11.83 13.40
C THR A 14 0.74 -11.65 12.40
N LEU A 15 1.59 -12.65 12.26
CA LEU A 15 2.67 -12.62 11.27
C LEU A 15 2.12 -12.61 9.84
N ILE A 16 1.15 -13.47 9.54
CA ILE A 16 0.47 -13.52 8.25
C ILE A 16 -0.19 -12.18 7.95
N ALA A 17 -0.86 -11.58 8.94
CA ALA A 17 -1.46 -10.25 8.77
C ALA A 17 -0.42 -9.17 8.43
N ILE A 18 0.73 -9.15 9.11
CA ILE A 18 1.83 -8.21 8.82
C ILE A 18 2.34 -8.40 7.38
N TRP A 19 2.55 -9.63 6.96
CA TRP A 19 3.01 -9.94 5.59
C TRP A 19 1.96 -9.59 4.54
N SER A 20 0.68 -9.87 4.81
CA SER A 20 -0.41 -9.48 3.91
C SER A 20 -0.48 -7.96 3.71
N ILE A 21 -0.31 -7.18 4.78
CA ILE A 21 -0.26 -5.72 4.70
C ILE A 21 0.95 -5.27 3.87
N SER A 22 2.11 -5.90 4.04
CA SER A 22 3.31 -5.61 3.25
C SER A 22 3.11 -5.94 1.77
N ALA A 23 2.50 -7.08 1.45
CA ALA A 23 2.18 -7.48 0.08
C ALA A 23 1.20 -6.51 -0.60
N LEU A 24 0.20 -6.00 0.14
CA LEU A 24 -0.74 -5.01 -0.39
C LEU A 24 -0.05 -3.73 -0.88
N THR A 25 1.08 -3.35 -0.29
CA THR A 25 1.81 -2.13 -0.69
C THR A 25 2.46 -2.23 -2.07
N SER A 26 2.68 -3.43 -2.60
CA SER A 26 3.24 -3.67 -3.94
C SER A 26 2.17 -3.75 -5.04
N LEU A 27 0.92 -4.03 -4.68
CA LEU A 27 -0.16 -4.22 -5.66
C LEU A 27 -0.40 -3.03 -6.60
N PRO A 28 -0.27 -1.75 -6.19
CA PRO A 28 -0.49 -0.62 -7.08
C PRO A 28 0.42 -0.64 -8.30
N GLY A 29 1.70 -0.96 -8.13
CA GLY A 29 2.65 -1.05 -9.25
C GLY A 29 2.36 -2.23 -10.18
N LEU A 30 2.00 -3.37 -9.61
CA LEU A 30 1.69 -4.58 -10.38
C LEU A 30 0.35 -4.50 -11.12
N ALA A 31 -0.64 -3.80 -10.56
CA ALA A 31 -1.96 -3.69 -11.15
C ALA A 31 -1.98 -2.79 -12.40
N VAL A 32 -1.19 -1.74 -12.42
CA VAL A 32 -1.22 -0.73 -13.50
C VAL A 32 -0.33 -1.12 -14.66
N SER A 33 0.81 -1.77 -14.41
CA SER A 33 1.82 -2.10 -15.43
C SER A 33 1.30 -2.91 -16.62
N PRO A 34 0.57 -4.03 -16.44
CA PRO A 34 0.08 -4.81 -17.58
C PRO A 34 -1.06 -4.14 -18.36
N ILE A 35 -1.80 -3.22 -17.71
CA ILE A 35 -2.96 -2.57 -18.32
C ILE A 35 -2.55 -1.36 -19.19
N LEU A 36 -1.37 -0.79 -18.95
CA LEU A 36 -0.88 0.41 -19.65
C LEU A 36 -0.92 0.26 -21.18
N GLY A 37 -0.56 -0.89 -21.71
CA GLY A 37 -0.58 -1.16 -23.17
C GLY A 37 -1.99 -1.22 -23.77
N ASP A 38 -2.99 -1.59 -22.99
CA ASP A 38 -4.36 -1.72 -23.46
C ASP A 38 -5.23 -0.49 -23.16
N LEU A 39 -4.77 0.41 -22.28
CA LEU A 39 -5.49 1.65 -21.95
C LEU A 39 -5.75 2.53 -23.18
N THR A 40 -4.82 2.61 -24.09
CA THR A 40 -4.99 3.34 -25.38
C THR A 40 -6.05 2.73 -26.26
N LYS A 41 -6.26 1.42 -26.19
CA LYS A 41 -7.32 0.71 -26.93
C LYS A 41 -8.68 0.89 -26.28
N ILE A 42 -8.73 0.85 -24.95
CA ILE A 42 -9.98 0.97 -24.18
C ILE A 42 -10.46 2.43 -24.14
N PHE A 43 -9.53 3.38 -24.07
CA PHE A 43 -9.79 4.81 -24.03
C PHE A 43 -9.10 5.53 -25.21
N PRO A 44 -9.66 5.46 -26.43
CA PRO A 44 -9.05 6.05 -27.64
C PRO A 44 -8.89 7.58 -27.58
N LYS A 45 -9.59 8.24 -26.65
CA LYS A 45 -9.50 9.69 -26.41
C LYS A 45 -8.51 10.07 -25.31
N ALA A 46 -7.91 9.09 -24.64
CA ALA A 46 -6.89 9.35 -23.63
C ALA A 46 -5.60 9.83 -24.27
N THR A 47 -5.04 10.90 -23.73
CA THR A 47 -3.74 11.40 -24.15
C THR A 47 -2.61 10.65 -23.44
N ASP A 48 -1.40 10.70 -23.98
CA ASP A 48 -0.23 10.13 -23.33
C ASP A 48 -0.01 10.73 -21.93
N LEU A 49 -0.40 12.00 -21.74
CA LEU A 49 -0.38 12.67 -20.45
C LEU A 49 -1.34 12.03 -19.45
N ASP A 50 -2.54 11.64 -19.86
CA ASP A 50 -3.52 11.00 -18.98
C ASP A 50 -3.00 9.64 -18.49
N ILE A 51 -2.37 8.88 -19.38
CA ILE A 51 -1.77 7.59 -19.07
C ILE A 51 -0.58 7.77 -18.12
N GLN A 52 0.25 8.77 -18.38
CA GLN A 52 1.38 9.08 -17.52
C GLN A 52 0.92 9.57 -16.13
N MET A 53 -0.13 10.38 -16.05
CA MET A 53 -0.73 10.79 -14.79
C MET A 53 -1.27 9.61 -13.98
N LEU A 54 -1.85 8.62 -14.63
CA LEU A 54 -2.38 7.43 -13.96
C LEU A 54 -1.31 6.69 -13.16
N THR A 55 -0.07 6.68 -13.64
CA THR A 55 1.07 6.01 -13.00
C THR A 55 1.86 6.92 -12.05
N SER A 56 2.02 8.19 -12.44
CA SER A 56 2.87 9.14 -11.71
C SER A 56 2.15 9.75 -10.51
N LEU A 57 0.84 10.01 -10.62
CA LEU A 57 0.08 10.67 -9.57
C LEU A 57 0.02 9.86 -8.25
N PRO A 58 -0.24 8.54 -8.28
CA PRO A 58 -0.16 7.74 -7.06
C PRO A 58 1.21 7.82 -6.40
N SER A 59 2.28 7.70 -7.19
CA SER A 59 3.66 7.74 -6.70
C SER A 59 4.02 9.09 -6.08
N LEU A 60 3.56 10.20 -6.67
CA LEU A 60 3.71 11.55 -6.13
C LEU A 60 2.98 11.72 -4.80
N LEU A 61 1.76 11.17 -4.69
CA LEU A 61 0.95 11.28 -3.47
C LEU A 61 1.44 10.37 -2.35
N ILE A 62 2.05 9.24 -2.66
CA ILE A 62 2.63 8.35 -1.66
C ILE A 62 3.62 9.12 -0.76
N ILE A 63 4.49 9.95 -1.32
CA ILE A 63 5.56 10.64 -0.56
C ILE A 63 5.02 11.53 0.57
N PRO A 64 4.14 12.52 0.33
CA PRO A 64 3.61 13.35 1.39
C PRO A 64 2.74 12.56 2.39
N PHE A 65 2.04 11.52 1.91
CA PHE A 65 1.19 10.70 2.79
C PHE A 65 1.98 9.71 3.64
N ILE A 66 3.17 9.30 3.25
CA ILE A 66 4.12 8.59 4.14
C ILE A 66 4.48 9.49 5.33
N LEU A 67 4.82 10.75 5.09
CA LEU A 67 5.18 11.69 6.15
C LEU A 67 3.98 12.00 7.06
N LEU A 68 2.81 12.20 6.47
CA LEU A 68 1.56 12.40 7.22
C LEU A 68 1.19 11.17 8.05
N GLY A 69 1.29 9.97 7.48
CA GLY A 69 1.03 8.72 8.18
C GLY A 69 1.94 8.53 9.39
N GLY A 70 3.24 8.85 9.25
CA GLY A 70 4.19 8.84 10.36
C GLY A 70 3.76 9.80 11.48
N LYS A 71 3.48 11.06 11.15
CA LYS A 71 3.03 12.08 12.13
C LYS A 71 1.67 11.74 12.76
N LEU A 72 0.76 11.16 12.00
CA LEU A 72 -0.56 10.80 12.48
C LEU A 72 -0.48 9.73 13.59
N THR A 73 0.47 8.82 13.48
CA THR A 73 0.68 7.76 14.49
C THR A 73 1.26 8.27 15.81
N GLU A 74 1.77 9.50 15.86
CA GLU A 74 2.18 10.15 17.11
C GLU A 74 0.98 10.61 17.94
N LYS A 75 -0.13 10.97 17.28
CA LYS A 75 -1.33 11.56 17.92
C LYS A 75 -2.53 10.62 17.94
N VAL A 76 -2.60 9.69 17.01
CA VAL A 76 -3.72 8.78 16.82
C VAL A 76 -3.23 7.34 16.95
N ASP A 77 -4.09 6.49 17.50
CA ASP A 77 -3.78 5.08 17.65
C ASP A 77 -3.41 4.45 16.29
N TYR A 78 -2.28 3.78 16.28
CA TYR A 78 -1.66 3.13 15.14
C TYR A 78 -2.64 2.26 14.33
N VAL A 79 -3.48 1.48 15.05
CA VAL A 79 -4.47 0.58 14.43
C VAL A 79 -5.58 1.37 13.71
N ARG A 80 -5.93 2.55 14.21
CA ARG A 80 -6.94 3.41 13.55
C ARG A 80 -6.43 3.95 12.25
N VAL A 81 -5.20 4.46 12.22
CA VAL A 81 -4.58 4.99 10.99
C VAL A 81 -4.44 3.88 9.95
N LEU A 82 -4.04 2.68 10.39
CA LEU A 82 -3.94 1.49 9.52
C LEU A 82 -5.31 1.12 8.93
N LYS A 83 -6.36 1.09 9.74
CA LYS A 83 -7.72 0.80 9.26
C LYS A 83 -8.18 1.82 8.23
N VAL A 84 -7.95 3.10 8.45
CA VAL A 84 -8.30 4.16 7.48
C VAL A 84 -7.55 3.98 6.17
N GLY A 85 -6.24 3.71 6.23
CA GLY A 85 -5.43 3.42 5.04
C GLY A 85 -5.95 2.20 4.27
N LEU A 86 -6.26 1.10 4.95
CA LEU A 86 -6.82 -0.11 4.35
C LEU A 86 -8.22 0.12 3.73
N TRP A 87 -9.07 0.90 4.41
CA TRP A 87 -10.38 1.27 3.88
C TRP A 87 -10.28 2.11 2.61
N LEU A 88 -9.40 3.11 2.61
CA LEU A 88 -9.13 3.93 1.41
C LEU A 88 -8.59 3.07 0.27
N PHE A 89 -7.66 2.17 0.58
CA PHE A 89 -7.08 1.24 -0.40
C PHE A 89 -8.14 0.31 -0.99
N ALA A 90 -8.97 -0.33 -0.15
CA ALA A 90 -10.03 -1.21 -0.59
C ALA A 90 -11.11 -0.46 -1.39
N ALA A 91 -11.53 0.72 -0.93
CA ALA A 91 -12.50 1.55 -1.63
C ALA A 91 -11.97 1.97 -3.01
N SER A 92 -10.70 2.38 -3.12
CA SER A 92 -10.11 2.71 -4.42
C SER A 92 -10.06 1.51 -5.36
N GLY A 93 -9.76 0.31 -4.85
CA GLY A 93 -9.81 -0.91 -5.65
C GLY A 93 -11.18 -1.21 -6.23
N VAL A 94 -12.23 -1.08 -5.42
CA VAL A 94 -13.63 -1.24 -5.88
C VAL A 94 -14.02 -0.16 -6.89
N LEU A 95 -13.68 1.10 -6.61
CA LEU A 95 -13.96 2.22 -7.52
C LEU A 95 -13.23 2.07 -8.86
N TYR A 96 -12.05 1.46 -8.85
CA TYR A 96 -11.29 1.18 -10.08
C TYR A 96 -12.07 0.25 -11.02
N LEU A 97 -12.75 -0.76 -10.49
CA LEU A 97 -13.57 -1.70 -11.27
C LEU A 97 -14.83 -1.06 -11.89
N ILE A 98 -15.34 0.02 -11.27
CA ILE A 98 -16.56 0.69 -11.71
C ILE A 98 -16.24 1.89 -12.62
N SER A 99 -14.97 2.28 -12.70
CA SER A 99 -14.53 3.44 -13.47
C SER A 99 -14.58 3.18 -14.96
N ASN A 100 -15.41 3.97 -15.66
CA ASN A 100 -15.61 3.87 -17.11
C ASN A 100 -15.03 5.07 -17.88
N ARG A 101 -14.39 6.02 -17.19
CA ARG A 101 -13.81 7.23 -17.78
C ARG A 101 -12.39 7.43 -17.29
N MET A 102 -11.51 7.93 -18.16
CA MET A 102 -10.11 8.13 -17.84
C MET A 102 -9.88 9.03 -16.63
N TRP A 103 -10.61 10.15 -16.52
CA TRP A 103 -10.50 11.05 -15.38
C TRP A 103 -10.89 10.37 -14.04
N GLN A 104 -11.86 9.44 -14.06
CA GLN A 104 -12.25 8.67 -12.87
C GLN A 104 -11.11 7.76 -12.44
N LEU A 105 -10.44 7.11 -13.39
CA LEU A 105 -9.28 6.27 -13.12
C LEU A 105 -8.13 7.07 -12.49
N ILE A 106 -7.90 8.31 -12.97
CA ILE A 106 -6.88 9.20 -12.40
C ILE A 106 -7.21 9.57 -10.95
N VAL A 107 -8.46 9.92 -10.65
CA VAL A 107 -8.90 10.24 -9.28
C VAL A 107 -8.78 9.03 -8.37
N VAL A 108 -9.20 7.87 -8.84
CA VAL A 108 -9.13 6.61 -8.07
C VAL A 108 -7.68 6.19 -7.82
N SER A 109 -6.79 6.37 -8.81
CA SER A 109 -5.36 6.10 -8.63
C SER A 109 -4.71 7.06 -7.62
N ALA A 110 -5.17 8.32 -7.57
CA ALA A 110 -4.76 9.26 -6.52
C ALA A 110 -5.19 8.77 -5.12
N LEU A 111 -6.44 8.33 -4.96
CA LEU A 111 -6.93 7.75 -3.69
C LEU A 111 -6.14 6.51 -3.29
N LEU A 112 -5.78 5.67 -4.25
CA LEU A 112 -4.96 4.48 -4.03
C LEU A 112 -3.55 4.87 -3.56
N GLY A 113 -2.96 5.92 -4.13
CA GLY A 113 -1.70 6.50 -3.69
C GLY A 113 -1.74 7.02 -2.24
N ILE A 114 -2.82 7.71 -1.87
CA ILE A 114 -3.05 8.18 -0.50
C ILE A 114 -3.15 7.00 0.47
N GLY A 115 -3.97 6.00 0.16
CA GLY A 115 -4.12 4.79 0.96
C GLY A 115 -2.79 4.06 1.16
N SER A 116 -2.03 3.86 0.08
CA SER A 116 -0.71 3.23 0.11
C SER A 116 0.28 4.02 0.94
N GLY A 117 0.31 5.36 0.77
CA GLY A 117 1.19 6.26 1.52
C GLY A 117 0.95 6.19 3.03
N LEU A 118 -0.30 6.00 3.46
CA LEU A 118 -0.62 5.78 4.87
C LEU A 118 -0.19 4.39 5.36
N ILE A 119 -0.36 3.34 4.55
CA ILE A 119 -0.09 1.95 4.94
C ILE A 119 1.41 1.66 5.02
N ILE A 120 2.24 2.18 4.10
CA ILE A 120 3.67 1.87 3.99
C ILE A 120 4.42 2.09 5.32
N PRO A 121 4.38 3.28 5.96
CA PRO A 121 5.11 3.49 7.21
C PRO A 121 4.56 2.64 8.35
N LEU A 122 3.27 2.30 8.29
CA LEU A 122 2.64 1.47 9.30
C LEU A 122 3.04 -0.01 9.16
N SER A 123 3.17 -0.51 7.95
CA SER A 123 3.64 -1.87 7.68
C SER A 123 5.06 -2.07 8.25
N THR A 124 5.98 -1.18 7.92
CA THR A 124 7.36 -1.22 8.44
C THR A 124 7.42 -0.98 9.95
N GLY A 125 6.56 -0.10 10.47
CA GLY A 125 6.41 0.16 11.89
C GLY A 125 5.90 -1.05 12.69
N LEU A 126 4.98 -1.85 12.13
CA LEU A 126 4.52 -3.10 12.74
C LEU A 126 5.66 -4.09 12.92
N VAL A 127 6.46 -4.31 11.88
CA VAL A 127 7.63 -5.19 11.98
C VAL A 127 8.58 -4.69 13.07
N SER A 128 8.86 -3.39 13.12
CA SER A 128 9.74 -2.80 14.13
C SER A 128 9.19 -2.91 15.56
N ARG A 129 7.87 -2.86 15.72
CA ARG A 129 7.20 -2.92 17.03
C ARG A 129 7.16 -4.33 17.60
N TYR A 130 6.90 -5.32 16.75
CA TYR A 130 6.76 -6.71 17.18
C TYR A 130 8.09 -7.48 17.21
N PHE A 131 9.04 -7.14 16.36
CA PHE A 131 10.31 -7.87 16.23
C PHE A 131 11.51 -7.03 16.65
N VAL A 132 12.52 -7.67 17.27
CA VAL A 132 13.74 -7.04 17.77
C VAL A 132 14.99 -7.81 17.30
N GLY A 133 16.11 -7.11 17.15
CA GLY A 133 17.41 -7.69 16.80
C GLY A 133 17.36 -8.47 15.49
N THR A 134 17.95 -9.66 15.49
CA THR A 134 18.07 -10.55 14.32
C THR A 134 16.71 -10.96 13.75
N TYR A 135 15.68 -11.09 14.60
CA TYR A 135 14.33 -11.42 14.16
C TYR A 135 13.72 -10.29 13.32
N ARG A 136 13.99 -9.02 13.65
CA ARG A 136 13.56 -7.87 12.86
C ARG A 136 14.18 -7.88 11.48
N VAL A 137 15.49 -8.11 11.38
CA VAL A 137 16.21 -8.18 10.10
C VAL A 137 15.65 -9.28 9.21
N LYS A 138 15.41 -10.47 9.78
CA LYS A 138 14.77 -11.58 9.07
C LYS A 138 13.39 -11.20 8.53
N GLN A 139 12.56 -10.52 9.33
CA GLN A 139 11.22 -10.13 8.91
C GLN A 139 11.23 -9.06 7.83
N PHE A 140 12.14 -8.09 7.88
CA PHE A 140 12.32 -7.14 6.79
C PHE A 140 12.77 -7.82 5.50
N GLY A 141 13.72 -8.76 5.58
CA GLY A 141 14.15 -9.56 4.43
C GLY A 141 13.01 -10.36 3.81
N LEU A 142 12.18 -11.02 4.62
CA LEU A 142 11.02 -11.77 4.15
C LEU A 142 9.93 -10.85 3.58
N SER A 143 9.66 -9.72 4.23
CA SER A 143 8.72 -8.73 3.69
C SER A 143 9.18 -8.19 2.34
N SER A 144 10.46 -7.87 2.18
CA SER A 144 11.03 -7.44 0.89
C SER A 144 10.94 -8.53 -0.17
N ALA A 145 11.15 -9.80 0.20
CA ALA A 145 10.99 -10.92 -0.74
C ALA A 145 9.55 -11.16 -1.19
N ILE A 146 8.57 -10.75 -0.39
CA ILE A 146 7.15 -10.85 -0.73
C ILE A 146 6.71 -9.66 -1.60
N THR A 147 7.37 -8.51 -1.44
CA THR A 147 7.01 -7.26 -2.14
C THR A 147 7.73 -7.07 -3.48
N ASN A 148 8.78 -7.82 -3.75
CA ASN A 148 9.52 -7.84 -5.03
C ASN A 148 9.26 -9.12 -5.80
#